data_74e22b0c2abe52d1ab788933c69c9eb2
#
_entry.id   74e22b0c2abe52d1ab788933c69c9eb2
#
_cell.length_a   1.000
_cell.length_b   1.000
_cell.length_c   1.000
_cell.angle_alpha   90.00
_cell.angle_beta   90.00
_cell.angle_gamma   90.00
#
_symmetry.space_group_name_H-M   'P 1'
#
loop_
_entity.id
_entity.type
_entity.pdbx_description
1 polymer ?
#
loop_
_entity_poly.entity_id
_entity_poly.type
_entity_poly.pdbx_seq_one_letter_code
_entity_poly.pdbx_strand_id
1 'polypeptide(L)'
;MTGVKYRESSRLNRTRIYGMMRMIFRAIGAQLAKQGYLETEEDIFYLTKEEIFELARQPHSVSDLIVERRAKLAGDRTLPNFSRYVFLGQVFEKYVRFLGQARSQLSRAEHLQGIGCSPGRVKGQVLVVDDVQAIESAQGKIMVTRMTDPGWVYLLTQAQGVIAEQGSLLSHTAIISRELGIPSVVNVRGATQLLKSGDWIEMDGLSGQVTILEEADHADH
;
A
#
# COMPACT_ATOMS: atom_id res chain seq x y z
N MET A 1 -13.86 12.96 23.69
CA MET A 1 -14.26 11.67 23.05
C MET A 1 -15.25 11.79 21.88
N THR A 2 -16.01 12.87 21.74
CA THR A 2 -17.02 13.05 20.69
C THR A 2 -16.44 13.19 19.27
N GLY A 3 -15.31 13.88 19.11
CA GLY A 3 -14.71 14.16 17.80
C GLY A 3 -14.19 12.90 17.04
N VAL A 4 -13.63 11.92 17.75
CA VAL A 4 -13.16 10.67 17.15
C VAL A 4 -14.33 9.84 16.61
N LYS A 5 -15.42 9.76 17.36
CA LYS A 5 -16.64 9.04 16.96
C LYS A 5 -17.25 9.61 15.67
N TYR A 6 -17.31 10.93 15.55
CA TYR A 6 -17.80 11.59 14.33
C TYR A 6 -16.90 11.35 13.12
N ARG A 7 -15.58 11.37 13.31
CA ARG A 7 -14.61 11.10 12.25
C ARG A 7 -14.74 9.67 11.71
N GLU A 8 -14.87 8.68 12.58
CA GLU A 8 -15.02 7.28 12.17
C GLU A 8 -16.39 7.03 11.51
N SER A 9 -17.47 7.60 12.04
CA SER A 9 -18.80 7.55 11.40
C SER A 9 -18.80 8.19 10.02
N SER A 10 -18.10 9.32 9.84
CA SER A 10 -17.97 9.99 8.54
C SER A 10 -17.18 9.12 7.53
N ARG A 11 -16.10 8.46 7.97
CA ARG A 11 -15.36 7.50 7.13
C ARG A 11 -16.22 6.34 6.70
N LEU A 12 -16.96 5.73 7.65
CA LEU A 12 -17.84 4.60 7.36
C LEU A 12 -18.95 4.97 6.38
N ASN A 13 -19.59 6.13 6.57
CA ASN A 13 -20.63 6.61 5.67
C ASN A 13 -20.09 6.88 4.27
N ARG A 14 -18.90 7.47 4.15
CA ARG A 14 -18.23 7.66 2.87
C ARG A 14 -17.97 6.32 2.18
N THR A 15 -17.43 5.33 2.89
CA THR A 15 -17.16 3.99 2.35
C THR A 15 -18.46 3.32 1.88
N ARG A 16 -19.57 3.45 2.62
CA ARG A 16 -20.88 2.94 2.21
C ARG A 16 -21.39 3.60 0.94
N ILE A 17 -21.26 4.91 0.81
CA ILE A 17 -21.65 5.65 -0.40
C ILE A 17 -20.85 5.16 -1.60
N TYR A 18 -19.52 5.04 -1.49
CA TYR A 18 -18.70 4.49 -2.57
C TYR A 18 -19.05 3.04 -2.91
N GLY A 19 -19.35 2.20 -1.91
CA GLY A 19 -19.84 0.84 -2.12
C GLY A 19 -21.16 0.80 -2.91
N MET A 20 -22.13 1.63 -2.54
CA MET A 20 -23.40 1.74 -3.28
C MET A 20 -23.20 2.24 -4.71
N MET A 21 -22.38 3.27 -4.89
CA MET A 21 -22.03 3.75 -6.23
C MET A 21 -21.41 2.65 -7.08
N ARG A 22 -20.46 1.90 -6.54
CA ARG A 22 -19.83 0.77 -7.24
C ARG A 22 -20.87 -0.28 -7.67
N MET A 23 -21.82 -0.62 -6.80
CA MET A 23 -22.90 -1.57 -7.12
C MET A 23 -23.78 -1.05 -8.27
N ILE A 24 -24.15 0.24 -8.24
CA ILE A 24 -24.96 0.87 -9.32
C ILE A 24 -24.19 0.80 -10.64
N PHE A 25 -22.92 1.21 -10.66
CA PHE A 25 -22.12 1.19 -11.89
C PHE A 25 -21.91 -0.24 -12.40
N ARG A 26 -21.70 -1.24 -11.54
CA ARG A 26 -21.64 -2.65 -11.97
C ARG A 26 -22.95 -3.11 -12.60
N ALA A 27 -24.09 -2.75 -12.03
CA ALA A 27 -25.39 -3.10 -12.60
C ALA A 27 -25.59 -2.46 -14.00
N ILE A 28 -25.17 -1.21 -14.19
CA ILE A 28 -25.16 -0.54 -15.49
C ILE A 28 -24.18 -1.26 -16.43
N GLY A 29 -22.97 -1.58 -15.97
CA GLY A 29 -21.96 -2.31 -16.74
C GLY A 29 -22.48 -3.67 -17.22
N ALA A 30 -23.14 -4.43 -16.34
CA ALA A 30 -23.75 -5.70 -16.71
C ALA A 30 -24.83 -5.55 -17.80
N GLN A 31 -25.61 -4.45 -17.76
CA GLN A 31 -26.60 -4.17 -18.80
C GLN A 31 -25.94 -3.81 -20.13
N LEU A 32 -24.89 -2.97 -20.11
CA LEU A 32 -24.14 -2.60 -21.30
C LEU A 32 -23.37 -3.79 -21.91
N ALA A 33 -22.85 -4.68 -21.08
CA ALA A 33 -22.20 -5.93 -21.52
C ALA A 33 -23.21 -6.87 -22.20
N LYS A 34 -24.42 -7.03 -21.65
CA LYS A 34 -25.51 -7.80 -22.30
C LYS A 34 -25.91 -7.24 -23.66
N GLN A 35 -25.78 -5.92 -23.85
CA GLN A 35 -26.08 -5.24 -25.11
C GLN A 35 -24.89 -5.29 -26.09
N GLY A 36 -23.75 -5.83 -25.70
CA GLY A 36 -22.54 -5.96 -26.52
C GLY A 36 -21.69 -4.68 -26.63
N TYR A 37 -21.92 -3.67 -25.79
CA TYR A 37 -21.13 -2.43 -25.76
C TYR A 37 -19.88 -2.55 -24.90
N LEU A 38 -19.88 -3.46 -23.91
CA LEU A 38 -18.74 -3.81 -23.07
C LEU A 38 -18.46 -5.31 -23.17
N GLU A 39 -17.21 -5.72 -22.95
CA GLU A 39 -16.85 -7.14 -22.86
C GLU A 39 -17.26 -7.71 -21.51
N THR A 40 -17.03 -6.95 -20.43
CA THR A 40 -17.37 -7.34 -19.06
C THR A 40 -18.05 -6.19 -18.31
N GLU A 41 -18.76 -6.51 -17.22
CA GLU A 41 -19.37 -5.49 -16.35
C GLU A 41 -18.37 -4.54 -15.71
N GLU A 42 -17.13 -5.01 -15.49
CA GLU A 42 -16.06 -4.21 -14.87
C GLU A 42 -15.46 -3.18 -15.83
N ASP A 43 -15.68 -3.31 -17.13
CA ASP A 43 -15.17 -2.37 -18.15
C ASP A 43 -15.76 -0.97 -18.01
N ILE A 44 -16.92 -0.86 -17.37
CA ILE A 44 -17.54 0.41 -17.06
C ILE A 44 -16.64 1.34 -16.21
N PHE A 45 -15.74 0.77 -15.41
CA PHE A 45 -14.84 1.55 -14.56
C PHE A 45 -13.65 2.18 -15.33
N TYR A 46 -13.50 1.86 -16.60
CA TYR A 46 -12.58 2.56 -17.50
C TYR A 46 -13.23 3.74 -18.22
N LEU A 47 -14.54 3.95 -18.07
CA LEU A 47 -15.28 5.05 -18.67
C LEU A 47 -15.56 6.17 -17.66
N THR A 48 -15.60 7.40 -18.13
CA THR A 48 -16.11 8.53 -17.35
C THR A 48 -17.64 8.49 -17.32
N LYS A 49 -18.25 9.20 -16.37
CA LYS A 49 -19.71 9.26 -16.28
C LYS A 49 -20.33 9.88 -17.56
N GLU A 50 -19.66 10.87 -18.16
CA GLU A 50 -20.07 11.53 -19.39
C GLU A 50 -20.13 10.52 -20.54
N GLU A 51 -19.08 9.70 -20.71
CA GLU A 51 -19.01 8.66 -21.74
C GLU A 51 -20.07 7.57 -21.53
N ILE A 52 -20.36 7.21 -20.28
CA ILE A 52 -21.44 6.25 -19.98
C ILE A 52 -22.81 6.81 -20.38
N PHE A 53 -23.07 8.11 -20.10
CA PHE A 53 -24.32 8.75 -20.53
C PHE A 53 -24.40 8.93 -22.04
N GLU A 54 -23.28 9.21 -22.70
CA GLU A 54 -23.21 9.30 -24.16
C GLU A 54 -23.47 7.93 -24.79
N LEU A 55 -22.84 6.88 -24.30
CA LEU A 55 -23.05 5.51 -24.77
C LEU A 55 -24.52 5.06 -24.62
N ALA A 56 -25.17 5.48 -23.52
CA ALA A 56 -26.58 5.20 -23.31
C ALA A 56 -27.53 5.96 -24.29
N ARG A 57 -27.10 7.13 -24.78
CA ARG A 57 -27.89 7.96 -25.74
C ARG A 57 -27.59 7.60 -27.19
N GLN A 58 -26.35 7.39 -27.52
CA GLN A 58 -25.84 7.07 -28.84
C GLN A 58 -24.90 5.89 -28.77
N PRO A 59 -25.40 4.69 -28.98
CA PRO A 59 -24.59 3.49 -28.92
C PRO A 59 -23.45 3.51 -29.95
N HIS A 60 -22.21 3.31 -29.45
CA HIS A 60 -21.01 3.22 -30.27
C HIS A 60 -19.98 2.27 -29.60
N SER A 61 -18.96 1.86 -30.34
CA SER A 61 -17.91 1.02 -29.75
C SER A 61 -16.99 1.85 -28.87
N VAL A 62 -16.71 1.36 -27.66
CA VAL A 62 -15.74 1.93 -26.71
C VAL A 62 -14.56 0.98 -26.41
N SER A 63 -14.47 -0.12 -27.15
CA SER A 63 -13.48 -1.18 -26.91
C SER A 63 -12.05 -0.66 -26.98
N ASP A 64 -11.72 0.12 -28.02
CA ASP A 64 -10.36 0.66 -28.19
C ASP A 64 -9.98 1.60 -27.05
N LEU A 65 -10.92 2.44 -26.61
CA LEU A 65 -10.74 3.35 -25.49
C LEU A 65 -10.48 2.59 -24.18
N ILE A 66 -11.20 1.50 -23.94
CA ILE A 66 -11.03 0.64 -22.76
C ILE A 66 -9.66 -0.05 -22.79
N VAL A 67 -9.25 -0.58 -23.95
CA VAL A 67 -7.92 -1.21 -24.13
C VAL A 67 -6.80 -0.21 -23.84
N GLU A 68 -6.89 1.00 -24.41
CA GLU A 68 -5.92 2.06 -24.16
C GLU A 68 -5.80 2.41 -22.65
N ARG A 69 -6.96 2.65 -22.01
CA ARG A 69 -6.97 3.01 -20.58
C ARG A 69 -6.53 1.89 -19.67
N ARG A 70 -6.83 0.65 -20.01
CA ARG A 70 -6.36 -0.54 -19.29
C ARG A 70 -4.83 -0.65 -19.39
N ALA A 71 -4.27 -0.43 -20.58
CA ALA A 71 -2.82 -0.42 -20.80
C ALA A 71 -2.15 0.73 -20.04
N LYS A 72 -2.73 1.95 -20.10
CA LYS A 72 -2.24 3.10 -19.32
C LYS A 72 -2.23 2.80 -17.81
N LEU A 73 -3.32 2.28 -17.27
CA LEU A 73 -3.40 1.94 -15.84
C LEU A 73 -2.39 0.85 -15.43
N ALA A 74 -2.15 -0.14 -16.30
CA ALA A 74 -1.13 -1.15 -16.08
C ALA A 74 0.27 -0.52 -16.05
N GLY A 75 0.56 0.40 -16.98
CA GLY A 75 1.81 1.18 -16.98
C GLY A 75 1.96 2.05 -15.74
N ASP A 76 0.91 2.75 -15.32
CA ASP A 76 0.94 3.62 -14.14
C ASP A 76 1.23 2.84 -12.84
N ARG A 77 0.80 1.57 -12.75
CA ARG A 77 1.10 0.68 -11.61
C ARG A 77 2.58 0.32 -11.48
N THR A 78 3.33 0.41 -12.57
CA THR A 78 4.79 0.14 -12.57
C THR A 78 5.62 1.37 -12.20
N LEU A 79 4.99 2.54 -12.11
CA LEU A 79 5.68 3.78 -11.74
C LEU A 79 6.13 3.71 -10.28
N PRO A 80 7.35 4.22 -9.98
CA PRO A 80 7.81 4.28 -8.61
C PRO A 80 6.96 5.26 -7.78
N ASN A 81 6.71 4.90 -6.53
CA ASN A 81 6.02 5.80 -5.60
C ASN A 81 6.96 6.95 -5.22
N PHE A 82 6.53 8.18 -5.42
CA PHE A 82 7.27 9.37 -5.03
C PHE A 82 6.78 9.89 -3.68
N SER A 83 7.71 10.17 -2.78
CA SER A 83 7.41 10.72 -1.45
C SER A 83 7.13 12.23 -1.49
N ARG A 84 7.57 12.90 -2.55
CA ARG A 84 7.42 14.35 -2.73
C ARG A 84 7.32 14.71 -4.20
N TYR A 85 6.42 15.64 -4.50
CA TYR A 85 6.32 16.32 -5.78
C TYR A 85 6.68 17.80 -5.59
N VAL A 86 7.53 18.34 -6.45
CA VAL A 86 7.85 19.78 -6.48
C VAL A 86 7.38 20.32 -7.83
N PHE A 87 6.49 21.31 -7.79
CA PHE A 87 5.93 21.93 -8.98
C PHE A 87 6.43 23.36 -9.07
N LEU A 88 6.89 23.75 -10.24
CA LEU A 88 7.21 25.12 -10.62
C LEU A 88 6.26 25.52 -11.74
N GLY A 89 5.15 26.18 -11.39
CA GLY A 89 4.11 26.61 -12.33
C GLY A 89 3.04 25.54 -12.59
N GLN A 90 2.39 25.61 -13.77
CA GLN A 90 1.36 24.64 -14.17
C GLN A 90 1.98 23.33 -14.62
N VAL A 91 1.41 22.23 -14.15
CA VAL A 91 1.82 20.89 -14.53
C VAL A 91 0.92 20.37 -15.63
N PHE A 92 1.50 20.12 -16.81
CA PHE A 92 0.83 19.39 -17.87
C PHE A 92 1.33 17.95 -17.87
N GLU A 93 0.44 16.98 -17.83
CA GLU A 93 0.76 15.54 -17.79
C GLU A 93 1.78 15.15 -18.88
N LYS A 94 1.67 15.75 -20.07
CA LYS A 94 2.56 15.55 -21.21
C LYS A 94 4.04 15.93 -20.96
N TYR A 95 4.31 16.78 -19.97
CA TYR A 95 5.65 17.33 -19.68
C TYR A 95 6.20 16.91 -18.33
N VAL A 96 5.55 16.00 -17.62
CA VAL A 96 6.10 15.41 -16.40
C VAL A 96 7.30 14.55 -16.79
N ARG A 97 8.49 15.18 -16.85
CA ARG A 97 9.73 14.45 -16.80
C ARG A 97 9.91 13.98 -15.37
N PHE A 98 9.80 12.68 -15.17
CA PHE A 98 10.35 12.06 -13.98
C PHE A 98 11.86 12.30 -14.05
N LEU A 99 12.35 13.32 -13.39
CA LEU A 99 13.75 13.40 -13.02
C LEU A 99 13.95 12.20 -12.10
N GLY A 100 14.34 11.08 -12.70
CA GLY A 100 14.55 9.84 -11.99
C GLY A 100 15.43 10.20 -10.80
N GLN A 101 14.93 9.97 -9.60
CA GLN A 101 15.84 9.75 -8.51
C GLN A 101 16.78 8.67 -9.07
N ALA A 102 18.05 9.03 -9.19
CA ALA A 102 19.06 8.03 -9.45
C ALA A 102 18.66 6.86 -8.56
N ARG A 103 18.40 5.69 -9.15
CA ARG A 103 18.32 4.45 -8.40
C ARG A 103 19.61 4.46 -7.60
N SER A 104 19.54 4.99 -6.38
CA SER A 104 20.55 4.65 -5.39
C SER A 104 20.49 3.14 -5.43
N GLN A 105 21.55 2.52 -5.92
CA GLN A 105 21.69 1.08 -5.84
C GLN A 105 21.45 0.80 -4.37
N LEU A 106 20.31 0.17 -4.05
CA LEU A 106 20.00 -0.26 -2.72
C LEU A 106 21.07 -1.32 -2.41
N SER A 107 22.19 -0.86 -1.89
CA SER A 107 23.18 -1.77 -1.34
C SER A 107 22.57 -2.34 -0.05
N ARG A 108 22.70 -3.63 0.15
CA ARG A 108 22.40 -4.30 1.41
C ARG A 108 23.41 -3.77 2.45
N ALA A 109 23.10 -2.60 3.01
CA ALA A 109 23.86 -2.05 4.10
C ALA A 109 23.53 -2.83 5.37
N GLU A 110 24.49 -3.03 6.24
CA GLU A 110 24.30 -3.68 7.55
C GLU A 110 23.23 -2.96 8.38
N HIS A 111 23.03 -1.66 8.14
CA HIS A 111 22.08 -0.82 8.84
C HIS A 111 21.11 -0.14 7.89
N LEU A 112 19.82 -0.29 8.21
CA LEU A 112 18.74 0.44 7.56
C LEU A 112 18.17 1.46 8.53
N GLN A 113 17.71 2.59 8.02
CA GLN A 113 17.16 3.67 8.84
C GLN A 113 15.74 4.04 8.36
N GLY A 114 14.84 4.11 9.32
CA GLY A 114 13.48 4.59 9.14
C GLY A 114 13.06 5.57 10.22
N ILE A 115 11.77 5.71 10.42
CA ILE A 115 11.14 6.53 11.46
C ILE A 115 10.62 5.58 12.54
N GLY A 116 11.18 5.66 13.75
CA GLY A 116 10.66 4.93 14.91
C GLY A 116 9.27 5.44 15.28
N CYS A 117 8.31 4.54 15.45
CA CYS A 117 6.92 4.88 15.67
C CYS A 117 6.31 4.33 16.94
N SER A 118 6.74 3.15 17.37
CA SER A 118 6.33 2.52 18.61
C SER A 118 7.59 1.99 19.30
N PRO A 119 7.88 2.42 20.54
CA PRO A 119 9.13 2.09 21.22
C PRO A 119 9.25 0.60 21.51
N GLY A 120 10.48 0.15 21.60
CA GLY A 120 10.87 -1.22 21.92
C GLY A 120 11.99 -1.69 21.02
N ARG A 121 12.84 -2.56 21.56
CA ARG A 121 13.94 -3.17 20.83
C ARG A 121 13.71 -4.66 20.78
N VAL A 122 13.73 -5.22 19.58
CA VAL A 122 13.49 -6.65 19.35
C VAL A 122 14.49 -7.22 18.37
N LYS A 123 14.90 -8.45 18.64
CA LYS A 123 15.65 -9.31 17.73
C LYS A 123 14.72 -10.43 17.26
N GLY A 124 14.77 -10.76 15.99
CA GLY A 124 13.94 -11.83 15.47
C GLY A 124 14.11 -12.07 13.99
N GLN A 125 13.46 -13.13 13.56
CA GLN A 125 13.46 -13.54 12.17
C GLN A 125 12.48 -12.72 11.36
N VAL A 126 12.90 -12.28 10.19
CA VAL A 126 12.08 -11.52 9.22
C VAL A 126 11.02 -12.40 8.59
N LEU A 127 9.82 -11.85 8.44
CA LEU A 127 8.76 -12.34 7.58
C LEU A 127 8.34 -11.23 6.62
N VAL A 128 8.73 -11.34 5.36
CA VAL A 128 8.28 -10.41 4.31
C VAL A 128 6.87 -10.77 3.89
N VAL A 129 5.96 -9.80 3.92
CA VAL A 129 4.54 -9.97 3.63
C VAL A 129 4.12 -8.98 2.56
N ASP A 130 3.79 -9.49 1.38
CA ASP A 130 3.22 -8.72 0.27
C ASP A 130 1.69 -8.84 0.22
N ASP A 131 1.16 -10.02 0.54
CA ASP A 131 -0.28 -10.29 0.61
C ASP A 131 -0.62 -10.95 1.95
N VAL A 132 -1.53 -10.33 2.69
CA VAL A 132 -1.99 -10.81 3.99
C VAL A 132 -2.68 -12.16 3.91
N GLN A 133 -3.34 -12.45 2.79
CA GLN A 133 -4.09 -13.70 2.61
C GLN A 133 -3.16 -14.92 2.38
N ALA A 134 -1.91 -14.67 1.97
CA ALA A 134 -0.92 -15.72 1.74
C ALA A 134 -0.20 -16.17 3.02
N ILE A 135 -0.41 -15.47 4.15
CA ILE A 135 0.31 -15.71 5.39
C ILE A 135 -0.63 -16.22 6.48
N GLU A 136 -0.36 -17.42 6.97
CA GLU A 136 -1.14 -18.04 8.04
C GLU A 136 -0.80 -17.45 9.43
N SER A 137 0.47 -17.13 9.69
CA SER A 137 0.93 -16.63 10.99
C SER A 137 2.19 -15.78 10.90
N ALA A 138 2.23 -14.69 11.69
CA ALA A 138 3.41 -13.86 11.94
C ALA A 138 3.99 -14.09 13.35
N GLN A 139 3.59 -15.17 14.04
CA GLN A 139 3.96 -15.47 15.42
C GLN A 139 5.47 -15.43 15.63
N GLY A 140 5.92 -14.58 16.57
CA GLY A 140 7.32 -14.51 16.97
C GLY A 140 8.28 -13.99 15.88
N LYS A 141 7.76 -13.35 14.82
CA LYS A 141 8.58 -12.83 13.71
C LYS A 141 8.47 -11.31 13.62
N ILE A 142 9.47 -10.70 12.99
CA ILE A 142 9.43 -9.29 12.61
C ILE A 142 8.84 -9.19 11.20
N MET A 143 7.66 -8.60 11.12
CA MET A 143 6.94 -8.47 9.86
C MET A 143 7.50 -7.29 9.04
N VAL A 144 7.84 -7.54 7.78
CA VAL A 144 8.33 -6.53 6.84
C VAL A 144 7.37 -6.43 5.66
N THR A 145 6.88 -5.22 5.38
CA THR A 145 5.89 -5.00 4.33
C THR A 145 6.05 -3.62 3.69
N ARG A 146 5.41 -3.40 2.54
CA ARG A 146 5.38 -2.07 1.92
C ARG A 146 4.54 -1.10 2.74
N MET A 147 3.35 -1.49 3.14
CA MET A 147 2.42 -0.72 3.99
C MET A 147 1.37 -1.67 4.56
N THR A 148 0.75 -1.29 5.66
CA THR A 148 -0.38 -2.04 6.22
C THR A 148 -1.69 -1.29 6.03
N ASP A 149 -2.77 -2.03 5.98
CA ASP A 149 -4.15 -1.54 6.03
C ASP A 149 -4.93 -2.17 7.20
N PRO A 150 -6.18 -1.80 7.46
CA PRO A 150 -6.96 -2.33 8.57
C PRO A 150 -7.14 -3.85 8.59
N GLY A 151 -7.04 -4.53 7.45
CA GLY A 151 -7.13 -6.00 7.36
C GLY A 151 -5.93 -6.73 7.98
N TRP A 152 -4.82 -6.01 8.22
CA TRP A 152 -3.57 -6.60 8.74
C TRP A 152 -3.53 -6.74 10.27
N VAL A 153 -4.52 -6.22 11.00
CA VAL A 153 -4.51 -6.19 12.48
C VAL A 153 -4.29 -7.58 13.07
N TYR A 154 -4.87 -8.61 12.47
CA TYR A 154 -4.69 -9.99 12.92
C TYR A 154 -3.21 -10.44 12.91
N LEU A 155 -2.47 -10.20 11.82
CA LEU A 155 -1.05 -10.51 11.74
C LEU A 155 -0.22 -9.61 12.66
N LEU A 156 -0.58 -8.33 12.77
CA LEU A 156 0.10 -7.39 13.64
C LEU A 156 0.07 -7.84 15.09
N THR A 157 -1.05 -8.39 15.59
CA THR A 157 -1.14 -8.87 16.99
C THR A 157 -0.24 -10.07 17.28
N GLN A 158 0.26 -10.76 16.26
CA GLN A 158 1.15 -11.93 16.41
C GLN A 158 2.62 -11.57 16.25
N ALA A 159 2.92 -10.47 15.57
CA ALA A 159 4.27 -10.05 15.25
C ALA A 159 5.00 -9.51 16.50
N GLN A 160 6.31 -9.79 16.59
CA GLN A 160 7.19 -9.20 17.62
C GLN A 160 7.58 -7.74 17.28
N GLY A 161 7.59 -7.40 16.00
CA GLY A 161 7.91 -6.08 15.50
C GLY A 161 7.40 -5.89 14.07
N VAL A 162 7.32 -4.64 13.64
CA VAL A 162 6.81 -4.29 12.30
C VAL A 162 7.71 -3.26 11.62
N ILE A 163 8.10 -3.56 10.40
CA ILE A 163 8.83 -2.65 9.52
C ILE A 163 7.99 -2.39 8.28
N ALA A 164 7.77 -1.11 7.95
CA ALA A 164 7.07 -0.73 6.72
C ALA A 164 7.94 0.18 5.85
N GLU A 165 7.98 -0.11 4.53
CA GLU A 165 8.69 0.76 3.58
C GLU A 165 8.09 2.14 3.50
N GLN A 166 6.75 2.22 3.61
CA GLN A 166 6.00 3.45 3.49
C GLN A 166 5.28 3.75 4.80
N GLY A 167 5.16 5.02 5.10
CA GLY A 167 4.43 5.47 6.27
C GLY A 167 5.01 6.72 6.90
N SER A 168 4.29 7.20 7.89
CA SER A 168 4.67 8.34 8.73
C SER A 168 4.23 8.06 10.17
N LEU A 169 4.54 8.94 11.09
CA LEU A 169 4.09 8.87 12.48
C LEU A 169 2.55 8.77 12.65
N LEU A 170 1.81 9.15 11.60
CA LEU A 170 0.35 9.12 11.57
C LEU A 170 -0.21 8.05 10.61
N SER A 171 0.63 7.17 10.07
CA SER A 171 0.18 6.05 9.25
C SER A 171 -0.57 5.01 10.07
N HIS A 172 -1.35 4.17 9.39
CA HIS A 172 -2.08 3.07 10.03
C HIS A 172 -1.13 2.16 10.82
N THR A 173 0.00 1.75 10.22
CA THR A 173 1.04 0.95 10.88
C THR A 173 1.47 1.58 12.20
N ALA A 174 1.83 2.87 12.18
CA ALA A 174 2.33 3.58 13.35
C ALA A 174 1.29 3.72 14.46
N ILE A 175 0.03 3.94 14.12
CA ILE A 175 -1.07 4.10 15.09
C ILE A 175 -1.37 2.75 15.75
N ILE A 176 -1.59 1.71 14.95
CA ILE A 176 -1.95 0.39 15.46
C ILE A 176 -0.81 -0.24 16.25
N SER A 177 0.44 -0.11 15.80
CA SER A 177 1.59 -0.63 16.54
C SER A 177 1.70 -0.01 17.94
N ARG A 178 1.44 1.30 18.09
CA ARG A 178 1.41 1.97 19.41
C ARG A 178 0.25 1.50 20.28
N GLU A 179 -0.92 1.27 19.69
CA GLU A 179 -2.09 0.76 20.42
C GLU A 179 -1.88 -0.67 20.92
N LEU A 180 -1.18 -1.49 20.13
CA LEU A 180 -0.86 -2.88 20.46
C LEU A 180 0.44 -3.02 21.29
N GLY A 181 1.23 -1.95 21.45
CA GLY A 181 2.53 -1.99 22.13
C GLY A 181 3.60 -2.76 21.37
N ILE A 182 3.49 -2.86 20.05
CA ILE A 182 4.43 -3.60 19.18
C ILE A 182 5.48 -2.62 18.65
N PRO A 183 6.80 -2.88 18.80
CA PRO A 183 7.85 -2.07 18.23
C PRO A 183 7.66 -1.90 16.73
N SER A 184 7.79 -0.65 16.23
CA SER A 184 7.58 -0.42 14.80
C SER A 184 8.45 0.69 14.23
N VAL A 185 8.91 0.46 13.00
CA VAL A 185 9.68 1.40 12.19
C VAL A 185 9.01 1.54 10.83
N VAL A 186 8.74 2.77 10.41
CA VAL A 186 8.15 3.05 9.09
C VAL A 186 9.11 3.88 8.23
N ASN A 187 8.80 3.99 6.93
CA ASN A 187 9.62 4.71 5.95
C ASN A 187 11.05 4.13 5.82
N VAL A 188 11.19 2.82 5.95
CA VAL A 188 12.45 2.10 5.69
C VAL A 188 12.50 1.77 4.20
N ARG A 189 13.19 2.61 3.43
CA ARG A 189 13.22 2.50 1.97
C ARG A 189 13.78 1.17 1.49
N GLY A 190 13.03 0.47 0.64
CA GLY A 190 13.44 -0.79 0.05
C GLY A 190 13.51 -1.96 1.02
N ALA A 191 12.90 -1.87 2.20
CA ALA A 191 12.97 -2.93 3.20
C ALA A 191 12.50 -4.29 2.64
N THR A 192 11.45 -4.35 1.83
CA THR A 192 10.95 -5.60 1.24
C THR A 192 11.88 -6.18 0.15
N GLN A 193 12.80 -5.37 -0.38
CA GLN A 193 13.80 -5.82 -1.36
C GLN A 193 15.13 -6.19 -0.73
N LEU A 194 15.50 -5.50 0.36
CA LEU A 194 16.76 -5.66 1.07
C LEU A 194 16.72 -6.78 2.10
N LEU A 195 15.58 -6.93 2.77
CA LEU A 195 15.32 -7.97 3.76
C LEU A 195 14.58 -9.14 3.11
N LYS A 196 14.95 -10.36 3.48
CA LYS A 196 14.30 -11.58 3.00
C LYS A 196 13.68 -12.31 4.17
N SER A 197 12.59 -13.04 3.92
CA SER A 197 12.04 -13.96 4.93
C SER A 197 13.09 -14.96 5.33
N GLY A 198 13.32 -15.07 6.65
CA GLY A 198 14.37 -15.89 7.23
C GLY A 198 15.59 -15.12 7.71
N ASP A 199 15.84 -13.91 7.22
CA ASP A 199 16.93 -13.06 7.74
C ASP A 199 16.72 -12.78 9.23
N TRP A 200 17.82 -12.68 9.99
CA TRP A 200 17.77 -12.23 11.37
C TRP A 200 18.11 -10.74 11.45
N ILE A 201 17.32 -10.00 12.19
CA ILE A 201 17.52 -8.57 12.39
C ILE A 201 17.29 -8.15 13.84
N GLU A 202 17.91 -7.05 14.21
CA GLU A 202 17.55 -6.25 15.38
C GLU A 202 16.91 -4.95 14.93
N MET A 203 15.79 -4.57 15.53
CA MET A 203 15.15 -3.29 15.28
C MET A 203 14.88 -2.51 16.55
N ASP A 204 15.02 -1.19 16.48
CA ASP A 204 14.68 -0.27 17.55
C ASP A 204 13.56 0.66 17.11
N GLY A 205 12.38 0.43 17.65
CA GLY A 205 11.17 1.19 17.32
C GLY A 205 11.16 2.63 17.86
N LEU A 206 12.15 3.03 18.68
CA LEU A 206 12.33 4.39 19.14
C LEU A 206 13.24 5.19 18.21
N SER A 207 14.44 4.67 17.93
CA SER A 207 15.42 5.32 17.05
C SER A 207 15.11 5.16 15.56
N GLY A 208 14.36 4.11 15.18
CA GLY A 208 14.09 3.76 13.79
C GLY A 208 15.24 3.01 13.10
N GLN A 209 16.22 2.53 13.87
CA GLN A 209 17.33 1.75 13.35
C GLN A 209 16.93 0.29 13.16
N VAL A 210 17.38 -0.31 12.07
CA VAL A 210 17.23 -1.73 11.76
C VAL A 210 18.59 -2.26 11.33
N THR A 211 19.09 -3.28 12.03
CA THR A 211 20.40 -3.89 11.80
C THR A 211 20.22 -5.34 11.36
N ILE A 212 20.86 -5.73 10.27
CA ILE A 212 20.91 -7.12 9.81
C ILE A 212 21.98 -7.84 10.61
N LEU A 213 21.64 -8.97 11.21
CA LEU A 213 22.55 -9.79 12.01
C LEU A 213 23.15 -10.89 11.13
N GLU A 214 24.45 -11.16 11.30
CA GLU A 214 25.11 -12.28 10.64
C GLU A 214 24.78 -13.61 11.36
N GLU A 215 24.92 -14.75 10.66
CA GLU A 215 24.59 -16.09 11.23
C GLU A 215 25.30 -16.42 12.54
N ALA A 216 26.43 -15.80 12.83
CA ALA A 216 27.21 -16.02 14.07
C ALA A 216 26.55 -15.42 15.34
N ASP A 217 25.65 -14.43 15.19
CA ASP A 217 25.02 -13.73 16.32
C ASP A 217 23.73 -14.41 16.86
N HIS A 218 23.40 -15.60 16.35
CA HIS A 218 22.16 -16.33 16.69
C HIS A 218 22.31 -17.29 17.85
N ALA A 219 23.53 -17.55 18.32
CA ALA A 219 23.86 -18.67 19.23
C ALA A 219 23.66 -18.40 20.75
N ASP A 220 23.29 -17.16 21.12
CA ASP A 220 23.16 -16.79 22.55
C ASP A 220 21.71 -16.37 22.88
N HIS A 221 20.78 -17.34 22.85
CA HIS A 221 19.55 -17.23 23.69
C HIS A 221 18.88 -18.60 23.80
#